data_766a20a4551d9d85e922d4a2964b7a7d
#
_entry.id   766a20a4551d9d85e922d4a2964b7a7d
#
_cell.length_a   1.000
_cell.length_b   1.000
_cell.length_c   1.000
_cell.angle_alpha   90.00
_cell.angle_beta   90.00
_cell.angle_gamma   90.00
#
_symmetry.space_group_name_H-M   'P 1'
#
loop_
_entity.id
_entity.type
_entity.pdbx_description
1 polymer ?
#
loop_
_entity_poly.entity_id
_entity_poly.type
_entity_poly.pdbx_seq_one_letter_code
_entity_poly.pdbx_strand_id
1 'polypeptide(L)'
;MQQAARAAAALPPRAHCLLACGSPAPLATRLQTCWGVTAPPRARRLSTAEGRGLEAGASCDDPTRVRTNVFKAAIRPSPEQRRQIGLWTGLRSTMVAEMISHVSGLDWFVIDMEHGPNELGDVLLQLQASQRGRAEPVVRVPWNEPVAVKRVLDLGAQSIIFPWVNTAAEAQQAVEATRYPGLGGVRGVMSLARMNNYGAANPGYYQEAAEQICNIVQIETVKAVENIEEIAAVDGVDALFIGPSDLSASMGHIGKPQHPEVKACIAEAFKRIAATGKASGFLTANHDDCKWALTLGCNFVAVGSDMQMLTAATKAAAADFHAYCQML
;
A
#
# COMPACT_ATOMS: atom_id res chain seq x y z
N MET A 1 -29.85 19.00 57.96
CA MET A 1 -29.30 18.78 59.31
C MET A 1 -28.11 17.86 59.16
N GLN A 2 -26.92 18.47 59.30
CA GLN A 2 -25.82 18.07 60.20
C GLN A 2 -25.11 16.78 59.80
N GLN A 3 -23.82 16.63 59.69
CA GLN A 3 -22.55 17.37 59.97
C GLN A 3 -21.44 16.51 59.28
N ALA A 4 -20.56 17.02 58.49
CA ALA A 4 -19.24 17.61 58.77
C ALA A 4 -18.31 16.79 59.66
N ALA A 5 -17.13 16.40 59.13
CA ALA A 5 -15.79 16.60 59.68
C ALA A 5 -14.73 15.79 58.91
N ARG A 6 -13.86 16.46 58.23
CA ARG A 6 -12.40 16.68 58.38
C ARG A 6 -11.58 15.47 58.87
N ALA A 7 -10.64 15.05 58.05
CA ALA A 7 -9.32 14.67 58.51
C ALA A 7 -8.27 15.02 57.44
N ALA A 8 -7.46 16.03 57.74
CA ALA A 8 -6.20 16.32 57.09
C ALA A 8 -5.10 15.45 57.69
N ALA A 9 -4.32 14.76 56.92
CA ALA A 9 -3.10 14.09 57.37
C ALA A 9 -1.90 14.59 56.59
N ALA A 10 -0.86 14.91 57.31
CA ALA A 10 0.32 15.68 57.03
C ALA A 10 1.32 14.97 56.10
N LEU A 11 2.05 15.79 55.31
CA LEU A 11 3.28 15.42 54.62
C LEU A 11 4.48 15.35 55.59
N PRO A 12 5.40 14.39 55.44
CA PRO A 12 6.69 14.41 56.13
C PRO A 12 7.74 15.25 55.37
N PRO A 13 8.81 15.70 56.03
CA PRO A 13 9.68 16.80 55.60
C PRO A 13 10.79 16.36 54.63
N ARG A 14 11.20 17.35 53.84
CA ARG A 14 12.34 17.31 52.91
C ARG A 14 13.66 17.02 53.64
N ALA A 15 14.41 16.03 53.18
CA ALA A 15 15.81 15.88 53.49
C ALA A 15 16.67 16.55 52.41
N HIS A 16 17.40 17.59 52.77
CA HIS A 16 18.49 18.14 51.97
C HIS A 16 19.67 17.17 52.01
N CYS A 17 20.15 16.78 50.80
CA CYS A 17 21.49 16.19 50.73
C CYS A 17 22.33 17.01 49.74
N LEU A 18 23.51 17.34 50.21
CA LEU A 18 24.49 18.28 49.67
C LEU A 18 25.20 17.73 48.42
N LEU A 19 25.58 18.65 47.60
CA LEU A 19 26.42 18.60 46.40
C LEU A 19 27.70 17.77 46.56
N ALA A 20 27.97 16.93 45.58
CA ALA A 20 29.31 16.57 45.18
C ALA A 20 29.43 16.68 43.67
N CYS A 21 30.28 17.60 43.22
CA CYS A 21 30.65 17.82 41.83
C CYS A 21 31.37 16.63 41.22
N GLY A 22 30.84 16.07 40.14
CA GLY A 22 31.55 15.15 39.26
C GLY A 22 31.19 15.49 37.83
N SER A 23 32.17 15.70 36.97
CA SER A 23 32.11 16.16 35.60
C SER A 23 31.14 15.40 34.71
N PRO A 24 30.50 16.02 33.73
CA PRO A 24 29.51 15.37 32.84
C PRO A 24 30.23 14.56 31.74
N ALA A 25 30.01 13.25 31.73
CA ALA A 25 30.26 12.44 30.56
C ALA A 25 29.12 12.63 29.54
N PRO A 26 29.38 12.53 28.22
CA PRO A 26 28.41 12.91 27.18
C PRO A 26 27.19 11.98 27.15
N LEU A 27 26.03 12.58 26.94
CA LEU A 27 24.67 11.98 26.97
C LEU A 27 24.35 10.95 25.87
N ALA A 28 25.35 10.54 25.09
CA ALA A 28 25.16 9.68 23.94
C ALA A 28 25.05 8.18 24.23
N THR A 29 25.30 7.72 25.48
CA THR A 29 25.48 6.28 25.76
C THR A 29 24.36 5.65 26.59
N ARG A 30 23.26 6.37 26.89
CA ARG A 30 22.21 5.84 27.79
C ARG A 30 20.83 5.61 27.13
N LEU A 31 20.70 5.74 25.81
CA LEU A 31 19.40 5.49 25.11
C LEU A 31 19.37 4.20 24.27
N GLN A 32 20.39 3.36 24.36
CA GLN A 32 20.51 2.15 23.52
C GLN A 32 19.97 0.86 24.15
N THR A 33 19.41 0.87 25.33
CA THR A 33 18.99 -0.37 26.02
C THR A 33 17.49 -0.57 26.20
N CYS A 34 16.65 0.31 25.69
CA CYS A 34 15.18 0.18 25.84
C CYS A 34 14.43 -0.36 24.64
N TRP A 35 15.05 -0.48 23.48
CA TRP A 35 14.41 -1.08 22.30
C TRP A 35 15.38 -2.13 21.75
N GLY A 36 15.05 -3.40 21.95
CA GLY A 36 15.85 -4.56 21.50
C GLY A 36 15.98 -4.67 19.97
N VAL A 37 16.42 -3.59 19.30
CA VAL A 37 16.78 -3.58 17.91
C VAL A 37 18.27 -3.85 17.83
N THR A 38 18.67 -5.09 17.60
CA THR A 38 20.03 -5.45 17.23
C THR A 38 20.35 -4.76 15.89
N ALA A 39 21.36 -3.90 15.88
CA ALA A 39 21.85 -3.27 14.68
C ALA A 39 22.28 -4.35 13.66
N PRO A 40 21.94 -4.20 12.39
CA PRO A 40 22.41 -5.10 11.36
C PRO A 40 23.94 -5.02 11.22
N PRO A 41 24.63 -6.12 10.82
CA PRO A 41 26.08 -6.13 10.67
C PRO A 41 26.49 -5.07 9.62
N ARG A 42 27.58 -4.35 9.93
CA ARG A 42 28.16 -3.33 9.06
C ARG A 42 28.30 -3.84 7.64
N ALA A 43 27.58 -3.19 6.72
CA ALA A 43 27.72 -3.42 5.29
C ALA A 43 29.18 -3.21 4.89
N ARG A 44 29.78 -4.21 4.25
CA ARG A 44 31.07 -4.08 3.53
C ARG A 44 30.94 -2.92 2.54
N ARG A 45 31.90 -2.00 2.56
CA ARG A 45 32.07 -1.02 1.49
C ARG A 45 32.28 -1.81 0.19
N LEU A 46 31.29 -1.83 -0.65
CA LEU A 46 31.46 -2.22 -2.05
C LEU A 46 32.12 -1.04 -2.76
N SER A 47 33.24 -1.36 -3.41
CA SER A 47 34.01 -0.46 -4.26
C SER A 47 33.09 0.17 -5.33
N THR A 48 33.34 1.44 -5.59
CA THR A 48 32.76 2.25 -6.67
C THR A 48 32.81 1.53 -8.01
N ALA A 49 31.69 0.91 -8.38
CA ALA A 49 31.38 0.68 -9.79
C ALA A 49 30.60 1.91 -10.24
N GLU A 50 31.09 2.55 -11.27
CA GLU A 50 30.51 3.73 -11.91
C GLU A 50 29.04 3.44 -12.26
N GLY A 51 28.14 3.91 -11.40
CA GLY A 51 26.71 3.93 -11.66
C GLY A 51 26.45 4.87 -12.82
N ARG A 52 26.00 4.34 -13.96
CA ARG A 52 25.22 5.16 -14.88
C ARG A 52 24.05 5.71 -14.10
N GLY A 53 24.08 7.01 -13.83
CA GLY A 53 23.00 7.73 -13.20
C GLY A 53 21.73 7.47 -14.01
N LEU A 54 20.73 6.92 -13.34
CA LEU A 54 19.35 7.22 -13.69
C LEU A 54 19.28 8.74 -13.58
N GLU A 55 19.18 9.42 -14.71
CA GLU A 55 18.94 10.84 -14.75
C GLU A 55 17.69 11.11 -13.94
N ALA A 56 17.86 11.57 -12.72
CA ALA A 56 16.85 12.24 -11.93
C ALA A 56 16.58 13.60 -12.60
N GLY A 57 15.91 13.57 -13.74
CA GLY A 57 15.85 14.72 -14.64
C GLY A 57 14.65 14.77 -15.56
N ALA A 58 13.58 14.03 -15.28
CA ALA A 58 12.27 14.47 -15.75
C ALA A 58 11.66 15.25 -14.60
N SER A 59 11.77 16.58 -14.64
CA SER A 59 11.09 17.47 -13.71
C SER A 59 9.62 17.02 -13.57
N CYS A 60 9.27 16.47 -12.42
CA CYS A 60 7.88 16.11 -12.09
C CYS A 60 6.99 17.37 -11.97
N ASP A 61 7.52 18.52 -12.28
CA ASP A 61 6.99 19.85 -12.06
C ASP A 61 6.51 20.57 -13.33
N ASP A 62 6.58 19.94 -14.51
CA ASP A 62 5.97 20.52 -15.70
C ASP A 62 4.44 20.27 -15.70
N PRO A 63 3.63 21.28 -15.37
CA PRO A 63 2.18 21.12 -15.25
C PRO A 63 1.50 20.84 -16.60
N THR A 64 2.20 21.00 -17.72
CA THR A 64 1.65 20.78 -19.07
C THR A 64 1.77 19.32 -19.52
N ARG A 65 2.48 18.47 -18.77
CA ARG A 65 2.68 17.06 -19.10
C ARG A 65 1.82 16.13 -18.26
N VAL A 66 1.49 14.97 -18.82
CA VAL A 66 0.88 13.87 -18.07
C VAL A 66 1.93 13.28 -17.12
N ARG A 67 1.57 13.13 -15.85
CA ARG A 67 2.47 12.52 -14.86
C ARG A 67 2.77 11.07 -15.24
N THR A 68 4.04 10.70 -15.26
CA THR A 68 4.47 9.32 -15.47
C THR A 68 4.07 8.44 -14.28
N ASN A 69 3.45 7.30 -14.55
CA ASN A 69 3.13 6.30 -13.53
C ASN A 69 4.34 5.39 -13.31
N VAL A 70 5.14 5.73 -12.29
CA VAL A 70 6.35 4.97 -11.96
C VAL A 70 6.04 3.57 -11.41
N PHE A 71 4.91 3.39 -10.72
CA PHE A 71 4.49 2.09 -10.23
C PHE A 71 4.13 1.14 -11.40
N LYS A 72 3.36 1.60 -12.37
CA LYS A 72 3.05 0.82 -13.59
C LYS A 72 4.32 0.33 -14.30
N ALA A 73 5.31 1.22 -14.43
CA ALA A 73 6.59 0.87 -15.04
C ALA A 73 7.36 -0.15 -14.17
N ALA A 74 7.37 0.05 -12.84
CA ALA A 74 8.13 -0.77 -11.90
C ALA A 74 7.59 -2.20 -11.75
N ILE A 75 6.28 -2.42 -11.90
CA ILE A 75 5.68 -3.77 -11.79
C ILE A 75 5.78 -4.59 -13.07
N ARG A 76 6.10 -3.96 -14.23
CA ARG A 76 6.20 -4.67 -15.51
C ARG A 76 7.23 -5.78 -15.44
N PRO A 77 6.85 -7.04 -15.74
CA PRO A 77 7.79 -8.16 -15.67
C PRO A 77 9.00 -7.96 -16.58
N SER A 78 10.20 -8.05 -16.02
CA SER A 78 11.47 -8.09 -16.73
C SER A 78 12.53 -8.83 -15.91
N PRO A 79 13.61 -9.32 -16.50
CA PRO A 79 14.69 -9.98 -15.75
C PRO A 79 15.34 -9.11 -14.67
N GLU A 80 15.41 -7.79 -14.91
CA GLU A 80 16.02 -6.82 -13.99
C GLU A 80 15.00 -6.22 -13.00
N GLN A 81 13.74 -6.62 -13.08
CA GLN A 81 12.69 -6.05 -12.25
C GLN A 81 12.95 -6.24 -10.75
N ARG A 82 13.01 -5.15 -10.00
CA ARG A 82 12.98 -5.17 -8.54
C ARG A 82 11.56 -5.40 -8.06
N ARG A 83 11.35 -6.39 -7.18
CA ARG A 83 10.06 -6.65 -6.55
C ARG A 83 9.62 -5.44 -5.76
N GLN A 84 8.35 -5.06 -5.87
CA GLN A 84 7.78 -3.90 -5.22
C GLN A 84 7.12 -4.30 -3.89
N ILE A 85 7.49 -3.62 -2.82
CA ILE A 85 6.99 -3.90 -1.47
C ILE A 85 6.06 -2.78 -1.05
N GLY A 86 4.86 -3.12 -0.63
CA GLY A 86 3.81 -2.15 -0.30
C GLY A 86 3.06 -2.47 0.98
N LEU A 87 2.05 -1.64 1.26
CA LEU A 87 1.18 -1.75 2.42
C LEU A 87 -0.27 -1.46 2.04
N TRP A 88 -1.21 -2.09 2.74
CA TRP A 88 -2.63 -1.76 2.65
C TRP A 88 -3.00 -0.70 3.66
N THR A 89 -3.76 0.35 3.27
CA THR A 89 -4.22 1.38 4.21
C THR A 89 -5.73 1.46 4.28
N GLY A 90 -6.25 1.31 5.48
CA GLY A 90 -7.68 1.37 5.79
C GLY A 90 -8.03 2.40 6.89
N LEU A 91 -7.04 3.06 7.51
CA LEU A 91 -7.27 3.97 8.65
C LEU A 91 -7.85 5.33 8.26
N ARG A 92 -8.11 5.63 7.00
CA ARG A 92 -8.67 6.92 6.55
C ARG A 92 -7.85 8.12 7.07
N SER A 93 -6.53 8.02 7.02
CA SER A 93 -5.64 9.03 7.61
C SER A 93 -4.63 9.58 6.61
N THR A 94 -4.68 10.89 6.37
CA THR A 94 -3.67 11.61 5.57
C THR A 94 -2.28 11.54 6.19
N MET A 95 -2.17 11.59 7.53
CA MET A 95 -0.89 11.46 8.22
C MET A 95 -0.27 10.07 8.02
N VAL A 96 -1.07 9.01 8.04
CA VAL A 96 -0.59 7.66 7.76
C VAL A 96 -0.12 7.56 6.31
N ALA A 97 -0.90 8.07 5.34
CA ALA A 97 -0.51 8.10 3.94
C ALA A 97 0.80 8.88 3.72
N GLU A 98 0.96 10.03 4.37
CA GLU A 98 2.19 10.83 4.32
C GLU A 98 3.38 10.07 4.91
N MET A 99 3.26 9.49 6.12
CA MET A 99 4.33 8.70 6.73
C MET A 99 4.74 7.51 5.87
N ILE A 100 3.76 6.76 5.33
CA ILE A 100 4.02 5.61 4.48
C ILE A 100 4.75 6.04 3.22
N SER A 101 4.29 7.08 2.54
CA SER A 101 4.88 7.50 1.28
C SER A 101 6.28 8.10 1.44
N HIS A 102 6.56 8.81 2.54
CA HIS A 102 7.79 9.58 2.70
C HIS A 102 8.89 8.86 3.48
N VAL A 103 8.55 8.08 4.52
CA VAL A 103 9.58 7.60 5.48
C VAL A 103 9.63 6.09 5.64
N SER A 104 8.63 5.33 5.19
CA SER A 104 8.57 3.88 5.42
C SER A 104 9.60 3.07 4.63
N GLY A 105 10.09 3.59 3.53
CA GLY A 105 10.94 2.85 2.59
C GLY A 105 10.17 1.88 1.68
N LEU A 106 8.84 1.86 1.74
CA LEU A 106 7.96 1.11 0.84
C LEU A 106 7.98 1.72 -0.57
N ASP A 107 7.55 0.93 -1.54
CA ASP A 107 7.51 1.33 -2.95
C ASP A 107 6.11 1.77 -3.39
N TRP A 108 5.08 1.24 -2.74
CA TRP A 108 3.68 1.54 -3.04
C TRP A 108 2.77 1.30 -1.82
N PHE A 109 1.55 1.81 -1.85
CA PHE A 109 0.53 1.53 -0.86
C PHE A 109 -0.87 1.62 -1.45
N VAL A 110 -1.84 0.92 -0.86
CA VAL A 110 -3.25 0.96 -1.29
C VAL A 110 -4.04 1.91 -0.41
N ILE A 111 -4.82 2.79 -1.03
CA ILE A 111 -5.94 3.50 -0.42
C ILE A 111 -7.20 2.68 -0.69
N ASP A 112 -7.72 2.05 0.35
CA ASP A 112 -8.81 1.09 0.23
C ASP A 112 -10.18 1.73 0.40
N MET A 113 -11.00 1.71 -0.67
CA MET A 113 -12.39 2.19 -0.64
C MET A 113 -13.42 1.04 -0.60
N GLU A 114 -12.97 -0.22 -0.67
CA GLU A 114 -13.87 -1.38 -0.60
C GLU A 114 -14.14 -1.80 0.85
N HIS A 115 -13.09 -2.06 1.62
CA HIS A 115 -13.18 -2.49 3.01
C HIS A 115 -12.69 -1.43 4.02
N GLY A 116 -12.07 -0.36 3.53
CA GLY A 116 -11.76 0.83 4.32
C GLY A 116 -12.89 1.86 4.29
N PRO A 117 -13.03 2.71 5.31
CA PRO A 117 -14.07 3.76 5.35
C PRO A 117 -13.71 4.98 4.50
N ASN A 118 -12.83 4.84 3.50
CA ASN A 118 -12.38 5.95 2.66
C ASN A 118 -13.46 6.38 1.67
N GLU A 119 -13.82 7.65 1.71
CA GLU A 119 -14.66 8.31 0.73
C GLU A 119 -13.79 9.14 -0.24
N LEU A 120 -14.37 9.67 -1.30
CA LEU A 120 -13.62 10.42 -2.33
C LEU A 120 -12.84 11.60 -1.76
N GLY A 121 -13.38 12.28 -0.74
CA GLY A 121 -12.67 13.38 -0.06
C GLY A 121 -11.40 12.91 0.64
N ASP A 122 -11.44 11.72 1.23
CA ASP A 122 -10.29 11.13 1.91
C ASP A 122 -9.23 10.68 0.91
N VAL A 123 -9.66 10.07 -0.20
CA VAL A 123 -8.78 9.70 -1.31
C VAL A 123 -8.04 10.91 -1.85
N LEU A 124 -8.74 12.04 -2.08
CA LEU A 124 -8.11 13.28 -2.53
C LEU A 124 -7.01 13.73 -1.57
N LEU A 125 -7.32 13.80 -0.28
CA LEU A 125 -6.37 14.27 0.74
C LEU A 125 -5.17 13.32 0.89
N GLN A 126 -5.38 12.00 0.80
CA GLN A 126 -4.29 11.03 0.86
C GLN A 126 -3.41 11.08 -0.39
N LEU A 127 -4.00 11.26 -1.59
CA LEU A 127 -3.25 11.50 -2.83
C LEU A 127 -2.44 12.79 -2.79
N GLN A 128 -2.93 13.84 -2.12
CA GLN A 128 -2.20 15.09 -1.92
C GLN A 128 -1.05 14.91 -0.93
N ALA A 129 -1.30 14.22 0.20
CA ALA A 129 -0.30 13.96 1.23
C ALA A 129 0.88 13.12 0.70
N SER A 130 0.62 12.18 -0.21
CA SER A 130 1.64 11.29 -0.77
C SER A 130 2.40 11.85 -1.99
N GLN A 131 2.01 13.00 -2.52
CA GLN A 131 2.45 13.51 -3.83
C GLN A 131 3.98 13.62 -4.01
N ARG A 132 4.71 13.89 -2.93
CA ARG A 132 6.18 14.02 -2.93
C ARG A 132 6.89 12.84 -2.29
N GLY A 133 6.14 11.82 -1.90
CA GLY A 133 6.69 10.63 -1.30
C GLY A 133 7.27 9.67 -2.34
N ARG A 134 8.01 8.68 -1.84
CA ARG A 134 8.58 7.62 -2.68
C ARG A 134 7.57 6.52 -2.99
N ALA A 135 6.70 6.17 -2.01
CA ALA A 135 5.73 5.12 -2.21
C ALA A 135 4.53 5.64 -3.02
N GLU A 136 4.26 4.98 -4.14
CA GLU A 136 3.18 5.36 -5.05
C GLU A 136 1.81 4.90 -4.55
N PRO A 137 0.79 5.76 -4.55
CA PRO A 137 -0.55 5.40 -4.17
C PRO A 137 -1.27 4.60 -5.26
N VAL A 138 -1.91 3.52 -4.85
CA VAL A 138 -2.82 2.70 -5.65
C VAL A 138 -4.20 2.77 -4.99
N VAL A 139 -5.27 3.01 -5.72
CA VAL A 139 -6.61 3.10 -5.15
C VAL A 139 -7.39 1.83 -5.47
N ARG A 140 -7.86 1.12 -4.44
CA ARG A 140 -8.85 0.06 -4.64
C ARG A 140 -10.25 0.69 -4.61
N VAL A 141 -10.95 0.63 -5.75
CA VAL A 141 -12.34 1.11 -5.85
C VAL A 141 -13.29 0.17 -5.11
N PRO A 142 -14.47 0.67 -4.66
CA PRO A 142 -15.41 -0.18 -3.89
C PRO A 142 -16.01 -1.30 -4.73
N TRP A 143 -16.07 -1.13 -6.04
CA TRP A 143 -16.59 -2.11 -6.99
C TRP A 143 -16.10 -1.81 -8.42
N ASN A 144 -16.17 -2.79 -9.30
CA ASN A 144 -15.93 -2.61 -10.73
C ASN A 144 -17.11 -1.86 -11.38
N GLU A 145 -17.16 -0.53 -11.16
CA GLU A 145 -18.29 0.32 -11.56
C GLU A 145 -17.75 1.65 -12.16
N PRO A 146 -18.13 2.02 -13.38
CA PRO A 146 -17.56 3.15 -14.12
C PRO A 146 -17.68 4.50 -13.43
N VAL A 147 -18.73 4.75 -12.62
CA VAL A 147 -18.92 6.03 -11.94
C VAL A 147 -17.89 6.23 -10.83
N ALA A 148 -17.64 5.19 -10.01
CA ALA A 148 -16.63 5.22 -8.97
C ALA A 148 -15.23 5.42 -9.59
N VAL A 149 -14.91 4.64 -10.62
CA VAL A 149 -13.62 4.69 -11.33
C VAL A 149 -13.37 6.10 -11.91
N LYS A 150 -14.33 6.67 -12.63
CA LYS A 150 -14.22 8.02 -13.19
C LYS A 150 -13.90 9.05 -12.11
N ARG A 151 -14.62 9.01 -10.99
CA ARG A 151 -14.44 9.99 -9.89
C ARG A 151 -13.06 9.88 -9.25
N VAL A 152 -12.56 8.67 -9.03
CA VAL A 152 -11.22 8.42 -8.49
C VAL A 152 -10.12 8.88 -9.45
N LEU A 153 -10.28 8.61 -10.75
CA LEU A 153 -9.34 9.09 -11.77
C LEU A 153 -9.31 10.62 -11.87
N ASP A 154 -10.46 11.30 -11.74
CA ASP A 154 -10.52 12.76 -11.78
C ASP A 154 -9.82 13.41 -10.56
N LEU A 155 -9.71 12.70 -9.43
CA LEU A 155 -8.88 13.09 -8.29
C LEU A 155 -7.38 12.92 -8.54
N GLY A 156 -6.97 12.30 -9.65
CA GLY A 156 -5.59 12.13 -10.06
C GLY A 156 -4.95 10.81 -9.62
N ALA A 157 -5.73 9.80 -9.24
CA ALA A 157 -5.22 8.43 -9.13
C ALA A 157 -4.79 7.93 -10.51
N GLN A 158 -3.68 7.20 -10.56
CA GLN A 158 -3.15 6.61 -11.80
C GLN A 158 -3.09 5.08 -11.75
N SER A 159 -3.21 4.48 -10.57
CA SER A 159 -3.21 3.02 -10.40
C SER A 159 -4.47 2.60 -9.65
N ILE A 160 -5.25 1.73 -10.27
CA ILE A 160 -6.56 1.30 -9.77
C ILE A 160 -6.57 -0.22 -9.59
N ILE A 161 -7.03 -0.68 -8.43
CA ILE A 161 -7.38 -2.08 -8.19
C ILE A 161 -8.89 -2.23 -8.30
N PHE A 162 -9.30 -3.17 -9.15
CA PHE A 162 -10.70 -3.55 -9.37
C PHE A 162 -10.98 -4.85 -8.63
N PRO A 163 -11.83 -4.85 -7.59
CA PRO A 163 -12.19 -6.07 -6.89
C PRO A 163 -13.11 -6.96 -7.72
N TRP A 164 -13.16 -8.24 -7.40
CA TRP A 164 -14.18 -9.20 -7.83
C TRP A 164 -14.31 -9.40 -9.35
N VAL A 165 -13.19 -9.36 -10.08
CA VAL A 165 -13.17 -9.58 -11.53
C VAL A 165 -13.07 -11.08 -11.83
N ASN A 166 -14.12 -11.65 -12.41
CA ASN A 166 -14.26 -13.10 -12.63
C ASN A 166 -14.16 -13.53 -14.08
N THR A 167 -14.30 -12.61 -15.03
CA THR A 167 -14.37 -12.90 -16.46
C THR A 167 -13.62 -11.85 -17.28
N ALA A 168 -13.24 -12.20 -18.52
CA ALA A 168 -12.68 -11.25 -19.47
C ALA A 168 -13.64 -10.07 -19.75
N ALA A 169 -14.94 -10.29 -19.74
CA ALA A 169 -15.92 -9.21 -19.94
C ALA A 169 -15.90 -8.20 -18.79
N GLU A 170 -15.78 -8.67 -17.54
CA GLU A 170 -15.65 -7.79 -16.38
C GLU A 170 -14.29 -7.06 -16.38
N ALA A 171 -13.21 -7.71 -16.82
CA ALA A 171 -11.92 -7.06 -17.02
C ALA A 171 -11.96 -6.01 -18.12
N GLN A 172 -12.66 -6.28 -19.21
CA GLN A 172 -12.90 -5.32 -20.30
C GLN A 172 -13.68 -4.10 -19.78
N GLN A 173 -14.74 -4.31 -19.00
CA GLN A 173 -15.50 -3.22 -18.36
C GLN A 173 -14.60 -2.35 -17.46
N ALA A 174 -13.71 -2.96 -16.70
CA ALA A 174 -12.74 -2.25 -15.84
C ALA A 174 -11.83 -1.34 -16.67
N VAL A 175 -11.27 -1.86 -17.75
CA VAL A 175 -10.41 -1.09 -18.66
C VAL A 175 -11.17 0.02 -19.35
N GLU A 176 -12.38 -0.25 -19.88
CA GLU A 176 -13.25 0.74 -20.55
C GLU A 176 -13.62 1.90 -19.62
N ALA A 177 -13.81 1.63 -18.33
CA ALA A 177 -14.08 2.66 -17.33
C ALA A 177 -12.92 3.65 -17.15
N THR A 178 -11.69 3.28 -17.53
CA THR A 178 -10.50 4.13 -17.44
C THR A 178 -10.16 4.87 -18.73
N ARG A 179 -10.71 4.44 -19.87
CA ARG A 179 -10.45 5.01 -21.20
C ARG A 179 -11.55 5.98 -21.64
N TYR A 180 -11.18 6.99 -22.40
CA TYR A 180 -12.16 7.95 -22.93
C TYR A 180 -12.93 7.41 -24.15
N PRO A 181 -14.17 7.92 -24.40
CA PRO A 181 -14.88 7.65 -25.65
C PRO A 181 -14.01 8.00 -26.86
N GLY A 182 -14.07 7.16 -27.90
CA GLY A 182 -13.22 7.27 -29.08
C GLY A 182 -11.81 6.66 -28.90
N LEU A 183 -11.41 6.33 -27.67
CA LEU A 183 -10.16 5.64 -27.33
C LEU A 183 -10.44 4.27 -26.67
N GLY A 184 -11.58 3.68 -26.93
CA GLY A 184 -11.97 2.35 -26.45
C GLY A 184 -12.53 2.33 -25.04
N GLY A 185 -13.22 3.39 -24.60
CA GLY A 185 -13.79 3.45 -23.27
C GLY A 185 -15.05 4.28 -23.10
N VAL A 186 -15.48 4.42 -21.83
CA VAL A 186 -16.71 5.11 -21.41
C VAL A 186 -16.46 6.18 -20.35
N ARG A 187 -15.20 6.51 -20.05
CA ARG A 187 -14.85 7.52 -19.06
C ARG A 187 -15.38 8.89 -19.47
N GLY A 188 -16.18 9.52 -18.59
CA GLY A 188 -16.65 10.89 -18.81
C GLY A 188 -15.51 11.91 -18.83
N VAL A 189 -15.60 12.89 -19.70
CA VAL A 189 -14.58 13.93 -19.88
C VAL A 189 -14.79 15.09 -18.93
N MET A 190 -13.74 15.46 -18.19
CA MET A 190 -13.68 16.66 -17.36
C MET A 190 -12.43 17.46 -17.71
N SER A 191 -12.60 18.72 -18.12
CA SER A 191 -11.49 19.55 -18.61
C SER A 191 -10.71 20.28 -17.51
N LEU A 192 -11.29 20.41 -16.31
CA LEU A 192 -10.70 21.17 -15.21
C LEU A 192 -10.69 20.32 -13.92
N ALA A 193 -9.93 19.22 -13.94
CA ALA A 193 -9.79 18.33 -12.79
C ALA A 193 -8.31 18.17 -12.39
N ARG A 194 -8.07 17.57 -11.20
CA ARG A 194 -6.72 17.39 -10.69
C ARG A 194 -5.87 16.48 -11.59
N MET A 195 -6.49 15.46 -12.23
CA MET A 195 -5.77 14.53 -13.09
C MET A 195 -5.01 15.21 -14.25
N ASN A 196 -5.52 16.34 -14.77
CA ASN A 196 -4.91 17.09 -15.87
C ASN A 196 -4.35 18.46 -15.41
N ASN A 197 -3.94 18.56 -14.15
CA ASN A 197 -3.43 19.78 -13.53
C ASN A 197 -4.36 20.99 -13.74
N TYR A 198 -5.67 20.76 -13.52
CA TYR A 198 -6.72 21.78 -13.67
C TYR A 198 -6.74 22.43 -15.05
N GLY A 199 -6.48 21.64 -16.07
CA GLY A 199 -6.51 22.04 -17.48
C GLY A 199 -5.15 22.43 -18.05
N ALA A 200 -4.11 22.55 -17.24
CA ALA A 200 -2.76 22.92 -17.73
C ALA A 200 -2.16 21.83 -18.64
N ALA A 201 -2.46 20.56 -18.44
CA ALA A 201 -1.99 19.44 -19.25
C ALA A 201 -2.86 19.15 -20.48
N ASN A 202 -3.91 19.95 -20.75
CA ASN A 202 -4.72 19.81 -21.94
C ASN A 202 -4.00 20.41 -23.18
N PRO A 203 -4.24 19.88 -24.40
CA PRO A 203 -5.10 18.72 -24.73
C PRO A 203 -4.38 17.36 -24.62
N GLY A 204 -3.06 17.30 -24.40
CA GLY A 204 -2.25 16.08 -24.44
C GLY A 204 -2.75 14.99 -23.47
N TYR A 205 -3.25 15.38 -22.30
CA TYR A 205 -3.72 14.44 -21.29
C TYR A 205 -4.70 13.38 -21.83
N TYR A 206 -5.67 13.78 -22.64
CA TYR A 206 -6.70 12.83 -23.12
C TYR A 206 -6.12 11.76 -24.03
N GLN A 207 -5.05 12.05 -24.74
CA GLN A 207 -4.39 11.11 -25.65
C GLN A 207 -3.46 10.16 -24.90
N GLU A 208 -2.80 10.65 -23.86
CA GLU A 208 -1.71 9.94 -23.19
C GLU A 208 -2.18 9.23 -21.89
N ALA A 209 -3.33 9.63 -21.31
CA ALA A 209 -3.76 9.17 -19.99
C ALA A 209 -3.83 7.64 -19.87
N ALA A 210 -4.33 6.95 -20.91
CA ALA A 210 -4.47 5.50 -20.89
C ALA A 210 -3.12 4.76 -20.74
N GLU A 211 -2.03 5.34 -21.24
CA GLU A 211 -0.68 4.78 -21.11
C GLU A 211 -0.18 4.88 -19.66
N GLN A 212 -0.61 5.90 -18.95
CA GLN A 212 -0.20 6.19 -17.57
C GLN A 212 -1.18 5.65 -16.51
N ILE A 213 -2.32 5.09 -16.88
CA ILE A 213 -3.22 4.41 -15.95
C ILE A 213 -2.81 2.93 -15.85
N CYS A 214 -2.66 2.46 -14.61
CA CYS A 214 -2.38 1.06 -14.29
C CYS A 214 -3.68 0.38 -13.83
N ASN A 215 -4.14 -0.59 -14.60
CA ASN A 215 -5.34 -1.38 -14.31
C ASN A 215 -4.97 -2.72 -13.72
N ILE A 216 -5.31 -2.93 -12.45
CA ILE A 216 -5.01 -4.13 -11.67
C ILE A 216 -6.33 -4.81 -11.34
N VAL A 217 -6.54 -6.04 -11.76
CA VAL A 217 -7.77 -6.80 -11.49
C VAL A 217 -7.55 -7.84 -10.40
N GLN A 218 -8.47 -7.95 -9.43
CA GLN A 218 -8.36 -8.95 -8.37
C GLN A 218 -8.89 -10.31 -8.81
N ILE A 219 -8.06 -11.32 -8.61
CA ILE A 219 -8.35 -12.75 -8.81
C ILE A 219 -8.59 -13.37 -7.44
N GLU A 220 -9.83 -13.47 -7.04
CA GLU A 220 -10.21 -13.79 -5.66
C GLU A 220 -11.41 -14.74 -5.55
N THR A 221 -11.74 -15.41 -6.65
CA THR A 221 -12.72 -16.49 -6.69
C THR A 221 -12.20 -17.67 -7.50
N VAL A 222 -12.78 -18.85 -7.29
CA VAL A 222 -12.48 -20.05 -8.12
C VAL A 222 -12.70 -19.74 -9.60
N LYS A 223 -13.82 -19.08 -9.93
CA LYS A 223 -14.14 -18.68 -11.31
C LYS A 223 -13.08 -17.73 -11.90
N ALA A 224 -12.59 -16.76 -11.13
CA ALA A 224 -11.55 -15.86 -11.58
C ALA A 224 -10.23 -16.61 -11.85
N VAL A 225 -9.89 -17.57 -10.99
CA VAL A 225 -8.72 -18.43 -11.20
C VAL A 225 -8.87 -19.26 -12.47
N GLU A 226 -10.04 -19.83 -12.75
CA GLU A 226 -10.30 -20.60 -13.97
C GLU A 226 -10.08 -19.75 -15.24
N ASN A 227 -10.35 -18.46 -15.20
CA ASN A 227 -10.33 -17.51 -16.33
C ASN A 227 -9.07 -16.63 -16.40
N ILE A 228 -7.99 -16.97 -15.69
CA ILE A 228 -6.77 -16.13 -15.61
C ILE A 228 -6.27 -15.71 -16.99
N GLU A 229 -6.14 -16.64 -17.94
CA GLU A 229 -5.59 -16.37 -19.27
C GLU A 229 -6.49 -15.45 -20.08
N GLU A 230 -7.81 -15.64 -20.02
CA GLU A 230 -8.77 -14.81 -20.71
C GLU A 230 -8.82 -13.38 -20.13
N ILE A 231 -8.77 -13.26 -18.81
CA ILE A 231 -8.70 -11.97 -18.12
C ILE A 231 -7.37 -11.26 -18.44
N ALA A 232 -6.26 -11.97 -18.42
CA ALA A 232 -4.94 -11.43 -18.74
C ALA A 232 -4.80 -11.00 -20.20
N ALA A 233 -5.51 -11.66 -21.13
CA ALA A 233 -5.50 -11.34 -22.55
C ALA A 233 -6.21 -10.01 -22.88
N VAL A 234 -7.02 -9.46 -21.98
CA VAL A 234 -7.72 -8.17 -22.19
C VAL A 234 -6.69 -7.05 -22.32
N ASP A 235 -6.78 -6.32 -23.43
CA ASP A 235 -5.91 -5.17 -23.69
C ASP A 235 -6.17 -4.07 -22.68
N GLY A 236 -5.09 -3.63 -21.99
CA GLY A 236 -5.16 -2.62 -20.95
C GLY A 236 -5.21 -3.16 -19.51
N VAL A 237 -5.32 -4.48 -19.30
CA VAL A 237 -5.02 -5.09 -18.01
C VAL A 237 -3.50 -5.14 -17.84
N ASP A 238 -2.99 -4.52 -16.77
CA ASP A 238 -1.55 -4.44 -16.49
C ASP A 238 -1.08 -5.53 -15.50
N ALA A 239 -1.94 -5.87 -14.53
CA ALA A 239 -1.61 -6.85 -13.49
C ALA A 239 -2.85 -7.60 -12.98
N LEU A 240 -2.62 -8.81 -12.48
CA LEU A 240 -3.60 -9.63 -11.78
C LEU A 240 -3.18 -9.73 -10.30
N PHE A 241 -4.10 -9.39 -9.38
CA PHE A 241 -3.84 -9.36 -7.95
C PHE A 241 -4.59 -10.48 -7.25
N ILE A 242 -3.88 -11.41 -6.60
CA ILE A 242 -4.52 -12.53 -5.89
C ILE A 242 -5.00 -12.08 -4.52
N GLY A 243 -6.32 -12.18 -4.25
CA GLY A 243 -6.95 -11.91 -2.96
C GLY A 243 -7.15 -13.20 -2.15
N PRO A 244 -6.24 -13.56 -1.22
CA PRO A 244 -6.25 -14.88 -0.57
C PRO A 244 -7.44 -15.10 0.36
N SER A 245 -8.00 -14.06 0.97
CA SER A 245 -9.13 -14.17 1.90
C SER A 245 -10.41 -14.57 1.18
N ASP A 246 -10.77 -13.84 0.12
CA ASP A 246 -11.97 -14.10 -0.66
C ASP A 246 -11.83 -15.38 -1.49
N LEU A 247 -10.64 -15.64 -2.03
CA LEU A 247 -10.36 -16.92 -2.69
C LEU A 247 -10.57 -18.11 -1.73
N SER A 248 -10.09 -18.00 -0.49
CA SER A 248 -10.31 -19.06 0.51
C SER A 248 -11.80 -19.26 0.81
N ALA A 249 -12.57 -18.19 0.90
CA ALA A 249 -14.01 -18.25 1.07
C ALA A 249 -14.71 -18.89 -0.12
N SER A 250 -14.33 -18.49 -1.35
CA SER A 250 -14.84 -19.04 -2.60
C SER A 250 -14.57 -20.54 -2.75
N MET A 251 -13.45 -21.04 -2.18
CA MET A 251 -13.09 -22.45 -2.12
C MET A 251 -13.75 -23.22 -0.97
N GLY A 252 -14.61 -22.59 -0.17
CA GLY A 252 -15.24 -23.21 1.01
C GLY A 252 -14.37 -23.22 2.27
N HIS A 253 -13.25 -22.52 2.28
CA HIS A 253 -12.32 -22.41 3.40
C HIS A 253 -12.32 -21.02 4.06
N ILE A 254 -13.50 -20.44 4.25
CA ILE A 254 -13.66 -19.08 4.81
C ILE A 254 -12.82 -18.87 6.08
N GLY A 255 -12.03 -17.76 6.10
CA GLY A 255 -11.15 -17.43 7.22
C GLY A 255 -9.88 -18.31 7.33
N LYS A 256 -9.61 -19.17 6.34
CA LYS A 256 -8.47 -20.10 6.33
C LYS A 256 -7.61 -19.93 5.06
N PRO A 257 -7.06 -18.75 4.77
CA PRO A 257 -6.25 -18.54 3.57
C PRO A 257 -4.95 -19.38 3.57
N GLN A 258 -4.58 -19.97 4.73
CA GLN A 258 -3.45 -20.87 4.90
C GLN A 258 -3.77 -22.34 4.62
N HIS A 259 -5.03 -22.67 4.29
CA HIS A 259 -5.40 -24.04 3.99
C HIS A 259 -4.56 -24.59 2.83
N PRO A 260 -4.06 -25.85 2.90
CA PRO A 260 -3.16 -26.40 1.87
C PRO A 260 -3.72 -26.32 0.44
N GLU A 261 -5.02 -26.56 0.25
CA GLU A 261 -5.69 -26.45 -1.05
C GLU A 261 -5.70 -25.01 -1.56
N VAL A 262 -5.93 -24.00 -0.68
CA VAL A 262 -5.89 -22.59 -1.04
C VAL A 262 -4.48 -22.20 -1.45
N LYS A 263 -3.47 -22.60 -0.70
CA LYS A 263 -2.06 -22.35 -1.05
C LYS A 263 -1.65 -23.01 -2.37
N ALA A 264 -2.10 -24.23 -2.63
CA ALA A 264 -1.86 -24.89 -3.91
C ALA A 264 -2.52 -24.14 -5.07
N CYS A 265 -3.77 -23.68 -4.90
CA CYS A 265 -4.48 -22.88 -5.88
C CYS A 265 -3.76 -21.55 -6.15
N ILE A 266 -3.31 -20.83 -5.11
CA ILE A 266 -2.54 -19.59 -5.24
C ILE A 266 -1.22 -19.84 -5.98
N ALA A 267 -0.49 -20.91 -5.67
CA ALA A 267 0.76 -21.25 -6.35
C ALA A 267 0.55 -21.51 -7.85
N GLU A 268 -0.49 -22.23 -8.20
CA GLU A 268 -0.84 -22.48 -9.61
C GLU A 268 -1.30 -21.19 -10.30
N ALA A 269 -2.07 -20.32 -9.62
CA ALA A 269 -2.46 -19.02 -10.15
C ALA A 269 -1.24 -18.14 -10.48
N PHE A 270 -0.23 -18.05 -9.59
CA PHE A 270 1.00 -17.32 -9.88
C PHE A 270 1.72 -17.84 -11.12
N LYS A 271 1.84 -19.16 -11.25
CA LYS A 271 2.46 -19.80 -12.41
C LYS A 271 1.72 -19.45 -13.71
N ARG A 272 0.39 -19.51 -13.69
CA ARG A 272 -0.46 -19.20 -14.84
C ARG A 272 -0.37 -17.71 -15.20
N ILE A 273 -0.43 -16.81 -14.22
CA ILE A 273 -0.26 -15.35 -14.45
C ILE A 273 1.12 -15.08 -15.08
N ALA A 274 2.18 -15.66 -14.53
CA ALA A 274 3.53 -15.48 -15.09
C ALA A 274 3.63 -15.94 -16.55
N ALA A 275 2.96 -17.03 -16.94
CA ALA A 275 2.92 -17.53 -18.31
C ALA A 275 2.24 -16.55 -19.28
N THR A 276 1.33 -15.67 -18.81
CA THR A 276 0.70 -14.64 -19.64
C THR A 276 1.58 -13.42 -19.88
N GLY A 277 2.71 -13.28 -19.17
CA GLY A 277 3.57 -12.11 -19.21
C GLY A 277 3.01 -10.89 -18.43
N LYS A 278 1.90 -11.03 -17.71
CA LYS A 278 1.35 -9.95 -16.86
C LYS A 278 2.01 -9.96 -15.47
N ALA A 279 2.00 -8.80 -14.83
CA ALA A 279 2.46 -8.68 -13.44
C ALA A 279 1.46 -9.37 -12.49
N SER A 280 1.98 -9.94 -11.39
CA SER A 280 1.18 -10.51 -10.33
C SER A 280 1.38 -9.77 -9.01
N GLY A 281 0.28 -9.55 -8.28
CA GLY A 281 0.25 -8.93 -6.96
C GLY A 281 -0.32 -9.84 -5.88
N PHE A 282 -0.01 -9.57 -4.62
CA PHE A 282 -0.47 -10.34 -3.47
C PHE A 282 -0.54 -9.50 -2.20
N LEU A 283 -1.46 -9.84 -1.31
CA LEU A 283 -1.56 -9.27 0.04
C LEU A 283 -1.64 -10.39 1.07
N THR A 284 -0.81 -10.32 2.08
CA THR A 284 -0.99 -11.10 3.30
C THR A 284 -0.34 -10.41 4.49
N ALA A 285 -0.91 -10.66 5.67
CA ALA A 285 -0.36 -10.23 6.95
C ALA A 285 0.77 -11.13 7.45
N ASN A 286 0.91 -12.32 6.88
CA ASN A 286 1.95 -13.27 7.22
C ASN A 286 3.20 -13.01 6.37
N HIS A 287 4.28 -12.57 6.98
CA HIS A 287 5.52 -12.23 6.28
C HIS A 287 6.19 -13.45 5.61
N ASP A 288 6.00 -14.67 6.12
CA ASP A 288 6.56 -15.85 5.48
C ASP A 288 5.79 -16.20 4.21
N ASP A 289 4.48 -15.95 4.17
CA ASP A 289 3.70 -16.06 2.92
C ASP A 289 4.02 -14.94 1.94
N CYS A 290 4.36 -13.73 2.40
CA CYS A 290 4.88 -12.70 1.51
C CYS A 290 6.16 -13.17 0.81
N LYS A 291 7.12 -13.70 1.58
CA LYS A 291 8.36 -14.27 1.03
C LYS A 291 8.09 -15.43 0.09
N TRP A 292 7.19 -16.33 0.48
CA TRP A 292 6.77 -17.45 -0.36
C TRP A 292 6.19 -16.97 -1.70
N ALA A 293 5.27 -15.99 -1.70
CA ALA A 293 4.73 -15.43 -2.93
C ALA A 293 5.84 -14.85 -3.84
N LEU A 294 6.82 -14.15 -3.25
CA LEU A 294 7.98 -13.63 -3.99
C LEU A 294 8.81 -14.73 -4.62
N THR A 295 8.97 -15.91 -3.96
CA THR A 295 9.67 -17.08 -4.55
C THR A 295 8.91 -17.69 -5.72
N LEU A 296 7.58 -17.52 -5.76
CA LEU A 296 6.72 -17.96 -6.87
C LEU A 296 6.69 -16.97 -8.04
N GLY A 297 7.41 -15.86 -7.95
CA GLY A 297 7.51 -14.88 -9.02
C GLY A 297 6.58 -13.68 -8.86
N CYS A 298 5.89 -13.51 -7.73
CA CYS A 298 5.08 -12.33 -7.45
C CYS A 298 5.87 -11.04 -7.68
N ASN A 299 5.31 -10.10 -8.43
CA ASN A 299 5.99 -8.85 -8.83
C ASN A 299 5.87 -7.75 -7.78
N PHE A 300 4.73 -7.68 -7.07
CA PHE A 300 4.49 -6.70 -6.03
C PHE A 300 3.66 -7.29 -4.89
N VAL A 301 4.07 -7.05 -3.65
CA VAL A 301 3.45 -7.63 -2.46
C VAL A 301 3.14 -6.57 -1.42
N ALA A 302 1.94 -6.60 -0.85
CA ALA A 302 1.61 -5.85 0.35
C ALA A 302 1.87 -6.71 1.59
N VAL A 303 2.70 -6.19 2.49
CA VAL A 303 3.22 -6.93 3.65
C VAL A 303 2.36 -6.77 4.92
N GLY A 304 1.07 -6.51 4.73
CA GLY A 304 0.08 -6.32 5.78
C GLY A 304 -0.73 -5.04 5.60
N SER A 305 -1.37 -4.57 6.68
CA SER A 305 -2.12 -3.32 6.69
C SER A 305 -1.76 -2.43 7.88
N ASP A 306 -2.01 -1.13 7.73
CA ASP A 306 -1.85 -0.13 8.79
C ASP A 306 -2.66 -0.49 10.04
N MET A 307 -3.91 -0.90 9.89
CA MET A 307 -4.77 -1.34 10.99
C MET A 307 -4.19 -2.54 11.74
N GLN A 308 -3.69 -3.54 11.00
CA GLN A 308 -3.09 -4.72 11.60
C GLN A 308 -1.80 -4.38 12.34
N MET A 309 -0.91 -3.60 11.72
CA MET A 309 0.36 -3.20 12.34
C MET A 309 0.13 -2.40 13.62
N LEU A 310 -0.78 -1.43 13.59
CA LEU A 310 -1.13 -0.64 14.77
C LEU A 310 -1.75 -1.53 15.87
N THR A 311 -2.68 -2.41 15.51
CA THR A 311 -3.30 -3.34 16.47
C THR A 311 -2.28 -4.29 17.09
N ALA A 312 -1.38 -4.84 16.30
CA ALA A 312 -0.34 -5.76 16.78
C ALA A 312 0.64 -5.04 17.74
N ALA A 313 1.12 -3.85 17.35
CA ALA A 313 2.06 -3.07 18.14
C ALA A 313 1.44 -2.63 19.48
N THR A 314 0.20 -2.15 19.48
CA THR A 314 -0.48 -1.71 20.70
C THR A 314 -0.80 -2.87 21.63
N LYS A 315 -1.22 -4.04 21.12
CA LYS A 315 -1.43 -5.25 21.93
C LYS A 315 -0.12 -5.73 22.56
N ALA A 316 0.97 -5.75 21.80
CA ALA A 316 2.27 -6.15 22.33
C ALA A 316 2.75 -5.22 23.46
N ALA A 317 2.65 -3.89 23.25
CA ALA A 317 3.00 -2.91 24.27
C ALA A 317 2.13 -3.06 25.55
N ALA A 318 0.82 -3.21 25.39
CA ALA A 318 -0.08 -3.40 26.54
C ALA A 318 0.25 -4.68 27.34
N ALA A 319 0.52 -5.78 26.64
CA ALA A 319 0.87 -7.05 27.29
C ALA A 319 2.19 -6.94 28.09
N ASP A 320 3.20 -6.29 27.50
CA ASP A 320 4.50 -6.08 28.16
C ASP A 320 4.36 -5.26 29.45
N PHE A 321 3.66 -4.12 29.40
CA PHE A 321 3.46 -3.28 30.57
C PHE A 321 2.54 -3.92 31.64
N HIS A 322 1.50 -4.66 31.26
CA HIS A 322 0.69 -5.40 32.20
C HIS A 322 1.49 -6.49 32.92
N ALA A 323 2.36 -7.22 32.20
CA ALA A 323 3.26 -8.19 32.82
C ALA A 323 4.23 -7.53 33.81
N TYR A 324 4.80 -6.37 33.44
CA TYR A 324 5.66 -5.61 34.36
C TYR A 324 4.93 -5.15 35.63
N CYS A 325 3.69 -4.63 35.50
CA CYS A 325 2.92 -4.19 36.65
C CYS A 325 2.56 -5.33 37.62
N GLN A 326 2.47 -6.57 37.14
CA GLN A 326 2.24 -7.74 38.00
C GLN A 326 3.47 -8.14 38.83
N MET A 327 4.65 -7.63 38.50
CA MET A 327 5.90 -7.88 39.23
C MET A 327 6.19 -6.82 40.31
N LEU A 328 5.45 -5.72 40.31
CA LEU A 328 5.55 -4.63 41.31
C LEU A 328 4.67 -4.91 42.52
#